data_425ec8a6e31267b204ffc29510f88b23
#
_entry.id   425ec8a6e31267b204ffc29510f88b23
#
_cell.length_a   1.000
_cell.length_b   1.000
_cell.length_c   1.000
_cell.angle_alpha   90.00
_cell.angle_beta   90.00
_cell.angle_gamma   90.00
#
_symmetry.space_group_name_H-M   'P 1'
#
loop_
_entity.id
_entity.type
_entity.pdbx_description
1 polymer ?
#
loop_
_entity_poly.entity_id
_entity_poly.type
_entity_poly.pdbx_seq_one_letter_code
_entity_poly.pdbx_strand_id
1 'polypeptide(L)'
;MRLAKYLAQCGIGSRREACRLIEARRITLNGKIAKHTDPIRLDSSLNCLDSIELDGAPITQTETLAYWIFNKAVGTDCRLLEQDETSVIHLLPKAPRLYPVGRLDKDSRGLLLLTNNGELTHKLMHPSFAHSKTYHVRLDRPFTDEFVEQMASGVNYKDVQTLPCQARRLSSDSFEIVLTQGLNRQIRRMSSALGYKVIDLQRVALMTLTLGSLAEGAMRPLTPQEVAVLKAAVTI
;
A
#
# COMPACT_ATOMS: atom_id res chain seq x y z
N MET A 1 17.72 11.05 -12.67
CA MET A 1 17.04 9.95 -11.89
C MET A 1 17.95 8.73 -11.82
N ARG A 2 17.81 7.83 -10.83
CA ARG A 2 18.58 6.56 -10.81
C ARG A 2 17.98 5.55 -11.79
N LEU A 3 18.83 4.85 -12.53
CA LEU A 3 18.43 3.87 -13.55
C LEU A 3 17.41 2.83 -13.05
N ALA A 4 17.65 2.18 -11.89
CA ALA A 4 16.73 1.19 -11.35
C ALA A 4 15.32 1.75 -11.00
N LYS A 5 15.22 3.06 -10.67
CA LYS A 5 13.92 3.72 -10.48
C LYS A 5 13.21 3.89 -11.82
N TYR A 6 13.92 4.28 -12.86
CA TYR A 6 13.35 4.45 -14.20
C TYR A 6 12.88 3.11 -14.78
N LEU A 7 13.70 2.06 -14.71
CA LEU A 7 13.31 0.71 -15.16
C LEU A 7 12.02 0.22 -14.49
N ALA A 8 11.89 0.48 -13.18
CA ALA A 8 10.66 0.13 -12.48
C ALA A 8 9.45 0.95 -12.94
N GLN A 9 9.64 2.20 -13.37
CA GLN A 9 8.58 3.04 -13.97
C GLN A 9 8.20 2.59 -15.39
N CYS A 10 9.13 1.94 -16.08
CA CYS A 10 8.88 1.32 -17.39
C CYS A 10 8.23 -0.08 -17.29
N GLY A 11 7.84 -0.53 -16.09
CA GLY A 11 7.17 -1.81 -15.91
C GLY A 11 8.09 -3.04 -15.94
N ILE A 12 9.41 -2.84 -16.07
CA ILE A 12 10.40 -3.95 -16.18
C ILE A 12 10.42 -4.84 -14.93
N GLY A 13 9.92 -4.33 -13.82
CA GLY A 13 9.82 -5.08 -12.58
C GLY A 13 9.87 -4.18 -11.35
N SER A 14 10.10 -4.75 -10.17
CA SER A 14 10.37 -3.97 -8.97
C SER A 14 11.74 -3.30 -9.06
N ARG A 15 11.99 -2.26 -8.24
CA ARG A 15 13.32 -1.66 -8.15
C ARG A 15 14.41 -2.68 -7.78
N ARG A 16 14.09 -3.68 -6.95
CA ARG A 16 15.02 -4.77 -6.60
C ARG A 16 15.29 -5.68 -7.78
N GLU A 17 14.28 -5.98 -8.57
CA GLU A 17 14.43 -6.77 -9.78
C GLU A 17 15.23 -6.01 -10.84
N ALA A 18 14.95 -4.73 -11.06
CA ALA A 18 15.77 -3.87 -11.91
C ALA A 18 17.25 -3.86 -11.47
N CYS A 19 17.51 -3.82 -10.15
CA CYS A 19 18.88 -3.96 -9.62
C CYS A 19 19.50 -5.31 -10.01
N ARG A 20 18.77 -6.42 -9.88
CA ARG A 20 19.29 -7.75 -10.27
C ARG A 20 19.59 -7.85 -11.76
N LEU A 21 18.75 -7.23 -12.61
CA LEU A 21 18.99 -7.18 -14.06
C LEU A 21 20.26 -6.39 -14.40
N ILE A 22 20.52 -5.29 -13.70
CA ILE A 22 21.74 -4.51 -13.84
C ILE A 22 22.96 -5.34 -13.39
N GLU A 23 22.88 -6.02 -12.24
CA GLU A 23 23.93 -6.92 -11.72
C GLU A 23 24.22 -8.07 -12.69
N ALA A 24 23.18 -8.63 -13.28
CA ALA A 24 23.28 -9.68 -14.29
C ALA A 24 23.78 -9.18 -15.66
N ARG A 25 24.16 -7.89 -15.78
CA ARG A 25 24.69 -7.25 -16.99
C ARG A 25 23.73 -7.29 -18.19
N ARG A 26 22.42 -7.39 -17.95
CA ARG A 26 21.37 -7.48 -18.96
C ARG A 26 20.88 -6.11 -19.44
N ILE A 27 21.27 -5.04 -18.74
CA ILE A 27 20.90 -3.65 -19.08
C ILE A 27 22.09 -2.94 -19.70
N THR A 28 21.85 -2.28 -20.84
CA THR A 28 22.79 -1.33 -21.42
C THR A 28 22.26 0.09 -21.29
N LEU A 29 23.17 1.04 -21.11
CA LEU A 29 22.92 2.48 -21.10
C LEU A 29 23.86 3.14 -22.13
N ASN A 30 23.29 3.75 -23.15
CA ASN A 30 24.05 4.37 -24.25
C ASN A 30 25.09 3.40 -24.86
N GLY A 31 24.69 2.15 -25.11
CA GLY A 31 25.50 1.09 -25.69
C GLY A 31 26.55 0.46 -24.77
N LYS A 32 26.58 0.83 -23.47
CA LYS A 32 27.53 0.27 -22.49
C LYS A 32 26.77 -0.47 -21.41
N ILE A 33 27.36 -1.54 -20.84
CA ILE A 33 26.80 -2.26 -19.71
C ILE A 33 26.58 -1.29 -18.54
N ALA A 34 25.34 -1.22 -18.09
CA ALA A 34 24.92 -0.28 -17.04
C ALA A 34 25.41 -0.72 -15.65
N LYS A 35 25.60 0.27 -14.77
CA LYS A 35 25.93 0.10 -13.35
C LYS A 35 24.84 0.66 -12.45
N HIS A 36 24.76 0.20 -11.21
CA HIS A 36 23.79 0.71 -10.21
C HIS A 36 23.88 2.21 -9.96
N THR A 37 25.07 2.76 -10.09
CA THR A 37 25.37 4.17 -9.85
C THR A 37 25.03 5.08 -11.01
N ASP A 38 24.77 4.51 -12.20
CA ASP A 38 24.55 5.31 -13.40
C ASP A 38 23.26 6.12 -13.28
N PRO A 39 23.34 7.45 -13.42
CA PRO A 39 22.18 8.30 -13.51
C PRO A 39 21.64 8.26 -14.94
N ILE A 40 20.34 8.46 -15.10
CA ILE A 40 19.73 8.75 -16.39
C ILE A 40 19.41 10.23 -16.51
N ARG A 41 19.47 10.75 -17.73
CA ARG A 41 19.10 12.11 -18.08
C ARG A 41 17.66 12.15 -18.55
N LEU A 42 16.93 13.15 -18.08
CA LEU A 42 15.55 13.40 -18.45
C LEU A 42 15.44 14.83 -18.99
N ASP A 43 14.54 15.04 -19.95
CA ASP A 43 14.16 16.39 -20.38
C ASP A 43 13.19 17.05 -19.38
N SER A 44 12.75 18.26 -19.68
CA SER A 44 11.79 19.02 -18.86
C SER A 44 10.40 18.35 -18.76
N SER A 45 10.07 17.46 -19.68
CA SER A 45 8.85 16.68 -19.72
C SER A 45 8.98 15.28 -19.12
N LEU A 46 10.15 15.00 -18.47
CA LEU A 46 10.51 13.73 -17.86
C LEU A 46 10.69 12.57 -18.86
N ASN A 47 10.86 12.85 -20.16
CA ASN A 47 11.25 11.82 -21.12
C ASN A 47 12.73 11.47 -20.97
N CYS A 48 13.06 10.19 -21.16
CA CYS A 48 14.44 9.74 -21.11
C CYS A 48 15.22 10.18 -22.35
N LEU A 49 16.36 10.82 -22.13
CA LEU A 49 17.28 11.25 -23.19
C LEU A 49 18.36 10.21 -23.47
N ASP A 50 18.45 9.17 -22.67
CA ASP A 50 19.44 8.11 -22.80
C ASP A 50 18.83 6.90 -23.50
N SER A 51 19.66 6.19 -24.30
CA SER A 51 19.29 4.89 -24.87
C SER A 51 19.45 3.81 -23.79
N ILE A 52 18.36 3.12 -23.47
CA ILE A 52 18.35 2.04 -22.47
C ILE A 52 17.79 0.79 -23.14
N GLU A 53 18.48 -0.34 -22.96
CA GLU A 53 18.07 -1.63 -23.52
C GLU A 53 18.10 -2.72 -22.46
N LEU A 54 17.18 -3.66 -22.55
CA LEU A 54 17.19 -4.92 -21.82
C LEU A 54 17.41 -6.06 -22.83
N ASP A 55 18.53 -6.78 -22.70
CA ASP A 55 18.91 -7.86 -23.60
C ASP A 55 18.90 -7.45 -25.10
N GLY A 56 19.29 -6.21 -25.39
CA GLY A 56 19.27 -5.63 -26.74
C GLY A 56 17.92 -5.10 -27.21
N ALA A 57 16.85 -5.25 -26.43
CA ALA A 57 15.56 -4.66 -26.74
C ALA A 57 15.42 -3.26 -26.11
N PRO A 58 15.05 -2.21 -26.88
CA PRO A 58 14.97 -0.86 -26.38
C PRO A 58 13.82 -0.67 -25.36
N ILE A 59 14.09 0.08 -24.31
CA ILE A 59 13.10 0.51 -23.29
C ILE A 59 12.79 1.98 -23.58
N THR A 60 11.62 2.25 -24.17
CA THR A 60 11.29 3.57 -24.71
C THR A 60 10.22 4.33 -23.95
N GLN A 61 9.42 3.67 -23.10
CA GLN A 61 8.28 4.32 -22.46
C GLN A 61 8.12 3.92 -21.01
N THR A 62 7.73 4.89 -20.18
CA THR A 62 7.23 4.61 -18.82
C THR A 62 5.77 4.18 -18.89
N GLU A 63 5.35 3.30 -17.96
CA GLU A 63 3.93 2.94 -17.82
C GLU A 63 3.10 4.16 -17.41
N THR A 64 1.90 4.26 -17.95
CA THR A 64 0.91 5.24 -17.49
C THR A 64 0.61 5.02 -16.00
N LEU A 65 0.60 6.12 -15.23
CA LEU A 65 0.30 6.05 -13.81
C LEU A 65 -1.14 5.58 -13.58
N ALA A 66 -1.29 4.55 -12.78
CA ALA A 66 -2.57 3.94 -12.46
C ALA A 66 -2.80 3.87 -10.95
N TYR A 67 -4.05 4.02 -10.55
CA TYR A 67 -4.49 4.06 -9.16
C TYR A 67 -5.79 3.26 -9.05
N TRP A 68 -5.79 2.23 -8.22
CA TRP A 68 -6.92 1.32 -8.05
C TRP A 68 -7.22 1.10 -6.59
N ILE A 69 -8.49 0.90 -6.24
CA ILE A 69 -8.88 0.30 -4.96
C ILE A 69 -9.26 -1.15 -5.16
N PHE A 70 -8.81 -1.96 -4.23
CA PHE A 70 -9.15 -3.37 -4.11
C PHE A 70 -9.81 -3.60 -2.74
N ASN A 71 -10.99 -4.20 -2.73
CA ASN A 71 -11.59 -4.72 -1.51
C ASN A 71 -11.02 -6.10 -1.21
N LYS A 72 -9.86 -6.11 -0.56
CA LYS A 72 -9.12 -7.33 -0.25
C LYS A 72 -9.96 -8.28 0.61
N ALA A 73 -10.13 -9.50 0.17
CA ALA A 73 -10.75 -10.57 0.95
C ALA A 73 -9.80 -11.12 2.04
N VAL A 74 -10.38 -11.70 3.09
CA VAL A 74 -9.63 -12.52 4.05
C VAL A 74 -8.96 -13.68 3.31
N GLY A 75 -7.75 -14.05 3.73
CA GLY A 75 -6.96 -15.11 3.09
C GLY A 75 -6.01 -14.63 2.01
N THR A 76 -6.21 -13.43 1.42
CA THR A 76 -5.27 -12.86 0.45
C THR A 76 -4.04 -12.27 1.14
N ASP A 77 -2.85 -12.64 0.69
CA ASP A 77 -1.57 -12.06 1.14
C ASP A 77 -1.20 -10.84 0.28
N CYS A 78 -0.87 -9.72 0.92
CA CYS A 78 -0.46 -8.49 0.23
C CYS A 78 0.97 -8.54 -0.34
N ARG A 79 1.76 -9.56 -0.04
CA ARG A 79 3.10 -9.73 -0.61
C ARG A 79 2.98 -10.20 -2.06
N LEU A 80 3.85 -9.67 -2.92
CA LEU A 80 3.91 -10.05 -4.33
C LEU A 80 4.84 -11.27 -4.49
N LEU A 81 4.36 -12.45 -4.14
CA LEU A 81 5.09 -13.72 -4.16
C LEU A 81 4.43 -14.68 -5.16
N GLU A 82 5.09 -14.96 -6.26
CA GLU A 82 4.56 -15.83 -7.33
C GLU A 82 4.33 -17.27 -6.85
N GLN A 83 5.13 -17.75 -5.87
CA GLN A 83 5.05 -19.10 -5.32
C GLN A 83 3.94 -19.26 -4.27
N ASP A 84 3.32 -18.18 -3.81
CA ASP A 84 2.23 -18.21 -2.83
C ASP A 84 0.91 -18.01 -3.58
N GLU A 85 0.11 -19.05 -3.72
CA GLU A 85 -1.19 -19.02 -4.39
C GLU A 85 -2.17 -18.01 -3.79
N THR A 86 -1.96 -17.65 -2.52
CA THR A 86 -2.78 -16.65 -1.83
C THR A 86 -2.31 -15.22 -2.07
N SER A 87 -1.21 -15.04 -2.79
CA SER A 87 -0.64 -13.72 -3.07
C SER A 87 -1.56 -12.88 -3.93
N VAL A 88 -1.69 -11.62 -3.58
CA VAL A 88 -2.42 -10.61 -4.37
C VAL A 88 -1.90 -10.48 -5.80
N ILE A 89 -0.66 -10.90 -6.08
CA ILE A 89 -0.07 -10.83 -7.43
C ILE A 89 -0.93 -11.56 -8.49
N HIS A 90 -1.57 -12.67 -8.10
CA HIS A 90 -2.40 -13.48 -9.00
C HIS A 90 -3.74 -12.81 -9.35
N LEU A 91 -4.12 -11.77 -8.59
CA LEU A 91 -5.34 -11.00 -8.82
C LEU A 91 -5.08 -9.70 -9.59
N LEU A 92 -3.83 -9.26 -9.70
CA LEU A 92 -3.47 -8.01 -10.34
C LEU A 92 -3.51 -8.11 -11.87
N PRO A 93 -3.84 -7.02 -12.59
CA PRO A 93 -3.69 -6.98 -14.04
C PRO A 93 -2.21 -7.14 -14.42
N LYS A 94 -1.97 -7.71 -15.61
CA LYS A 94 -0.60 -7.88 -16.12
C LYS A 94 0.07 -6.54 -16.44
N ALA A 95 -0.71 -5.56 -16.91
CA ALA A 95 -0.29 -4.20 -17.19
C ALA A 95 -1.41 -3.21 -16.87
N PRO A 96 -1.12 -2.00 -16.36
CA PRO A 96 0.18 -1.60 -15.82
C PRO A 96 0.57 -2.41 -14.58
N ARG A 97 1.85 -2.46 -14.25
CA ARG A 97 2.38 -3.19 -13.11
C ARG A 97 1.98 -2.53 -11.78
N LEU A 98 0.88 -2.96 -11.19
CA LEU A 98 0.40 -2.47 -9.90
C LEU A 98 1.06 -3.18 -8.71
N TYR A 99 1.14 -2.48 -7.59
CA TYR A 99 1.53 -3.04 -6.30
C TYR A 99 0.78 -2.37 -5.14
N PRO A 100 0.61 -3.05 -4.00
CA PRO A 100 -0.10 -2.52 -2.84
C PRO A 100 0.63 -1.33 -2.19
N VAL A 101 -0.13 -0.30 -1.85
CA VAL A 101 0.32 0.80 -0.98
C VAL A 101 0.11 0.39 0.46
N GLY A 102 1.18 -0.06 1.09
CA GLY A 102 1.11 -0.69 2.39
C GLY A 102 0.52 -2.10 2.34
N ARG A 103 0.14 -2.59 3.50
CA ARG A 103 -0.37 -3.95 3.63
C ARG A 103 -1.55 -4.01 4.58
N LEU A 104 -2.42 -4.99 4.37
CA LEU A 104 -3.33 -5.57 5.34
C LEU A 104 -2.82 -6.96 5.70
N ASP A 105 -3.06 -7.39 6.92
CA ASP A 105 -2.76 -8.78 7.33
C ASP A 105 -3.63 -9.75 6.52
N LYS A 106 -3.17 -11.00 6.39
CA LYS A 106 -3.87 -12.04 5.63
C LYS A 106 -5.28 -12.32 6.19
N ASP A 107 -5.43 -12.22 7.51
CA ASP A 107 -6.68 -12.37 8.26
C ASP A 107 -7.51 -11.08 8.39
N SER A 108 -7.14 -10.01 7.66
CA SER A 108 -7.86 -8.74 7.61
C SER A 108 -8.35 -8.47 6.19
N ARG A 109 -9.42 -7.70 6.05
CA ARG A 109 -10.06 -7.40 4.77
C ARG A 109 -10.27 -5.90 4.54
N GLY A 110 -10.77 -5.54 3.38
CA GLY A 110 -11.17 -4.18 3.07
C GLY A 110 -10.23 -3.43 2.14
N LEU A 111 -10.27 -2.11 2.19
CA LEU A 111 -9.65 -1.19 1.26
C LEU A 111 -8.12 -1.35 1.21
N LEU A 112 -7.62 -1.72 0.04
CA LEU A 112 -6.20 -1.73 -0.30
C LEU A 112 -6.00 -0.87 -1.55
N LEU A 113 -5.18 0.18 -1.44
CA LEU A 113 -4.80 1.00 -2.58
C LEU A 113 -3.70 0.28 -3.36
N LEU A 114 -3.85 0.24 -4.68
CA LEU A 114 -2.90 -0.33 -5.63
C LEU A 114 -2.45 0.76 -6.59
N THR A 115 -1.16 0.84 -6.90
CA THR A 115 -0.62 1.83 -7.86
C THR A 115 0.73 1.40 -8.39
N ASN A 116 1.18 2.02 -9.47
CA ASN A 116 2.56 2.00 -9.95
C ASN A 116 3.31 3.31 -9.66
N ASN A 117 2.68 4.25 -8.92
CA ASN A 117 3.31 5.51 -8.53
C ASN A 117 4.12 5.36 -7.23
N GLY A 118 5.43 5.15 -7.36
CA GLY A 118 6.33 4.99 -6.21
C GLY A 118 6.55 6.24 -5.39
N GLU A 119 6.33 7.43 -5.95
CA GLU A 119 6.44 8.68 -5.20
C GLU A 119 5.23 8.86 -4.27
N LEU A 120 4.03 8.67 -4.82
CA LEU A 120 2.80 8.69 -4.02
C LEU A 120 2.85 7.62 -2.91
N THR A 121 3.31 6.40 -3.25
CA THR A 121 3.46 5.32 -2.27
C THR A 121 4.38 5.73 -1.11
N HIS A 122 5.50 6.36 -1.41
CA HIS A 122 6.43 6.83 -0.38
C HIS A 122 5.78 7.86 0.54
N LYS A 123 5.11 8.87 -0.02
CA LYS A 123 4.40 9.90 0.75
C LYS A 123 3.29 9.28 1.63
N LEU A 124 2.49 8.36 1.08
CA LEU A 124 1.41 7.72 1.81
C LEU A 124 1.89 6.79 2.95
N MET A 125 3.06 6.19 2.80
CA MET A 125 3.56 5.21 3.76
C MET A 125 4.52 5.77 4.79
N HIS A 126 5.05 6.97 4.58
CA HIS A 126 6.04 7.53 5.48
C HIS A 126 5.38 7.96 6.81
N PRO A 127 5.87 7.50 7.97
CA PRO A 127 5.23 7.72 9.27
C PRO A 127 5.03 9.18 9.64
N SER A 128 5.91 10.09 9.17
CA SER A 128 5.83 11.53 9.49
C SER A 128 4.57 12.22 8.97
N PHE A 129 3.88 11.64 7.99
CA PHE A 129 2.66 12.24 7.45
C PHE A 129 1.38 11.83 8.20
N ALA A 130 1.46 10.89 9.13
CA ALA A 130 0.37 10.47 10.02
C ALA A 130 -0.99 10.26 9.32
N HIS A 131 -0.98 9.66 8.12
CA HIS A 131 -2.19 9.45 7.34
C HIS A 131 -3.20 8.53 8.02
N SER A 132 -4.45 8.97 8.06
CA SER A 132 -5.53 8.27 8.73
C SER A 132 -5.97 7.01 8.00
N LYS A 133 -6.31 5.99 8.78
CA LYS A 133 -6.87 4.70 8.32
C LYS A 133 -8.05 4.36 9.21
N THR A 134 -9.22 4.18 8.64
CA THR A 134 -10.44 3.86 9.38
C THR A 134 -10.76 2.39 9.25
N TYR A 135 -11.04 1.77 10.38
CA TYR A 135 -11.36 0.34 10.46
C TYR A 135 -12.69 0.13 11.17
N HIS A 136 -13.48 -0.82 10.66
CA HIS A 136 -14.57 -1.46 11.39
C HIS A 136 -14.02 -2.76 11.98
N VAL A 137 -14.27 -2.94 13.26
CA VAL A 137 -13.72 -4.05 14.06
C VAL A 137 -14.86 -4.75 14.75
N ARG A 138 -14.92 -6.08 14.67
CA ARG A 138 -15.84 -6.90 15.44
C ARG A 138 -15.08 -7.80 16.41
N LEU A 139 -15.53 -7.80 17.64
CA LEU A 139 -14.96 -8.58 18.75
C LEU A 139 -15.73 -9.89 18.95
N ASP A 140 -15.13 -10.79 19.71
CA ASP A 140 -15.68 -12.10 20.06
C ASP A 140 -16.85 -12.04 21.05
N ARG A 141 -17.10 -10.89 21.66
CA ARG A 141 -18.17 -10.65 22.63
C ARG A 141 -18.51 -9.16 22.77
N PRO A 142 -19.66 -8.80 23.34
CA PRO A 142 -20.02 -7.44 23.68
C PRO A 142 -18.97 -6.78 24.61
N PHE A 143 -18.78 -5.49 24.47
CA PHE A 143 -17.82 -4.67 25.23
C PHE A 143 -18.52 -3.47 25.91
N THR A 144 -17.86 -2.91 26.93
CA THR A 144 -18.32 -1.73 27.67
C THR A 144 -17.88 -0.43 27.00
N ASP A 145 -18.44 0.71 27.40
CA ASP A 145 -17.99 2.02 26.89
C ASP A 145 -16.56 2.33 27.32
N GLU A 146 -16.16 1.86 28.52
CA GLU A 146 -14.78 1.95 29.02
C GLU A 146 -13.77 1.32 28.04
N PHE A 147 -14.11 0.20 27.38
CA PHE A 147 -13.24 -0.38 26.36
C PHE A 147 -12.96 0.61 25.22
N VAL A 148 -13.99 1.34 24.73
CA VAL A 148 -13.82 2.32 23.66
C VAL A 148 -12.97 3.49 24.11
N GLU A 149 -13.15 3.97 25.33
CA GLU A 149 -12.36 5.05 25.92
C GLU A 149 -10.90 4.64 26.07
N GLN A 150 -10.62 3.42 26.53
CA GLN A 150 -9.27 2.86 26.61
C GLN A 150 -8.62 2.71 25.24
N MET A 151 -9.36 2.21 24.26
CA MET A 151 -8.87 2.13 22.86
C MET A 151 -8.53 3.52 22.30
N ALA A 152 -9.35 4.53 22.59
CA ALA A 152 -9.14 5.90 22.11
C ALA A 152 -7.95 6.58 22.80
N SER A 153 -7.74 6.34 24.08
CA SER A 153 -6.64 6.93 24.87
C SER A 153 -5.27 6.37 24.52
N GLY A 154 -5.26 5.26 23.81
CA GLY A 154 -4.04 4.48 23.52
C GLY A 154 -3.82 3.39 24.55
N VAL A 155 -3.36 2.23 24.08
CA VAL A 155 -3.19 1.00 24.85
C VAL A 155 -1.72 0.65 24.96
N ASN A 156 -1.32 0.25 26.16
CA ASN A 156 0.01 -0.30 26.40
C ASN A 156 -0.02 -1.83 26.21
N TYR A 157 0.85 -2.37 25.36
CA TYR A 157 1.05 -3.82 25.23
C TYR A 157 2.52 -4.11 24.96
N LYS A 158 3.06 -5.06 25.72
CA LYS A 158 4.51 -5.34 25.75
C LYS A 158 5.28 -4.04 26.04
N ASP A 159 6.23 -3.68 25.17
CA ASP A 159 7.05 -2.47 25.29
C ASP A 159 6.54 -1.34 24.37
N VAL A 160 5.28 -1.39 23.94
CA VAL A 160 4.68 -0.43 22.99
C VAL A 160 3.51 0.29 23.64
N GLN A 161 3.61 1.63 23.71
CA GLN A 161 2.49 2.53 23.98
C GLN A 161 1.97 3.05 22.64
N THR A 162 0.69 2.79 22.32
CA THR A 162 0.09 3.35 21.11
C THR A 162 -0.29 4.82 21.29
N LEU A 163 -0.32 5.56 20.20
CA LEU A 163 -0.83 6.94 20.21
C LEU A 163 -2.33 6.95 20.48
N PRO A 164 -2.86 8.01 21.10
CA PRO A 164 -4.29 8.27 21.14
C PRO A 164 -4.89 8.27 19.72
N CYS A 165 -6.13 7.85 19.63
CA CYS A 165 -6.84 7.74 18.36
C CYS A 165 -8.34 8.01 18.55
N GLN A 166 -9.10 8.06 17.45
CA GLN A 166 -10.55 8.15 17.53
C GLN A 166 -11.12 6.72 17.54
N ALA A 167 -12.03 6.45 18.46
CA ALA A 167 -12.80 5.22 18.50
C ALA A 167 -14.25 5.51 18.86
N ARG A 168 -15.19 4.79 18.25
CA ARG A 168 -16.62 4.90 18.58
C ARG A 168 -17.32 3.56 18.42
N ARG A 169 -18.33 3.34 19.25
CA ARG A 169 -19.18 2.15 19.18
C ARG A 169 -20.01 2.16 17.90
N LEU A 170 -20.13 1.01 17.23
CA LEU A 170 -21.06 0.78 16.13
C LEU A 170 -22.22 -0.13 16.55
N SER A 171 -21.93 -1.17 17.33
CA SER A 171 -22.92 -2.11 17.90
C SER A 171 -22.45 -2.63 19.26
N SER A 172 -23.14 -3.62 19.82
CA SER A 172 -22.73 -4.24 21.09
C SER A 172 -21.35 -4.90 21.05
N ASP A 173 -20.94 -5.43 19.89
CA ASP A 173 -19.68 -6.16 19.67
C ASP A 173 -18.77 -5.54 18.61
N SER A 174 -19.16 -4.38 18.04
CA SER A 174 -18.44 -3.76 16.93
C SER A 174 -18.16 -2.28 17.19
N PHE A 175 -16.98 -1.81 16.77
CA PHE A 175 -16.56 -0.42 16.88
C PHE A 175 -15.80 0.04 15.64
N GLU A 176 -15.77 1.34 15.43
CA GLU A 176 -14.92 2.01 14.45
C GLU A 176 -13.70 2.58 15.16
N ILE A 177 -12.54 2.50 14.50
CA ILE A 177 -11.30 3.11 14.98
C ILE A 177 -10.57 3.78 13.85
N VAL A 178 -10.05 4.99 14.10
CA VAL A 178 -9.25 5.77 13.13
C VAL A 178 -7.83 5.90 13.65
N LEU A 179 -6.90 5.27 12.96
CA LEU A 179 -5.49 5.28 13.32
C LEU A 179 -4.65 6.10 12.36
N THR A 180 -3.70 6.86 12.89
CA THR A 180 -2.63 7.51 12.12
C THR A 180 -1.32 6.70 12.15
N GLN A 181 -1.17 5.79 13.10
CA GLN A 181 -0.09 4.82 13.17
C GLN A 181 -0.36 3.59 12.31
N GLY A 182 0.70 2.79 12.07
CA GLY A 182 0.61 1.54 11.33
C GLY A 182 1.51 0.46 11.94
N LEU A 183 1.36 0.17 13.24
CA LEU A 183 2.13 -0.87 13.91
C LEU A 183 1.63 -2.27 13.50
N ASN A 184 2.53 -3.24 13.53
CA ASN A 184 2.20 -4.62 13.20
C ASN A 184 1.06 -5.15 14.07
N ARG A 185 -0.07 -5.53 13.42
CA ARG A 185 -1.29 -6.08 14.06
C ARG A 185 -1.82 -5.21 15.20
N GLN A 186 -1.69 -3.88 15.10
CA GLN A 186 -1.93 -2.92 16.19
C GLN A 186 -3.30 -3.12 16.83
N ILE A 187 -4.40 -3.07 16.08
CA ILE A 187 -5.77 -3.16 16.60
C ILE A 187 -5.98 -4.49 17.32
N ARG A 188 -5.50 -5.60 16.76
CA ARG A 188 -5.63 -6.92 17.38
C ARG A 188 -4.84 -7.02 18.69
N ARG A 189 -3.67 -6.39 18.75
CA ARG A 189 -2.86 -6.36 19.99
C ARG A 189 -3.47 -5.46 21.06
N MET A 190 -3.96 -4.28 20.68
CA MET A 190 -4.69 -3.37 21.57
C MET A 190 -5.91 -4.07 22.18
N SER A 191 -6.76 -4.67 21.33
CA SER A 191 -7.94 -5.40 21.80
C SER A 191 -7.58 -6.57 22.73
N SER A 192 -6.54 -7.33 22.38
CA SER A 192 -6.06 -8.45 23.20
C SER A 192 -5.53 -8.00 24.56
N ALA A 193 -4.85 -6.86 24.64
CA ALA A 193 -4.37 -6.29 25.90
C ALA A 193 -5.53 -5.88 26.83
N LEU A 194 -6.68 -5.53 26.24
CA LEU A 194 -7.92 -5.22 26.97
C LEU A 194 -8.82 -6.48 27.19
N GLY A 195 -8.32 -7.67 26.85
CA GLY A 195 -9.00 -8.93 27.09
C GLY A 195 -10.00 -9.36 26.02
N TYR A 196 -10.00 -8.76 24.84
CA TYR A 196 -10.91 -9.08 23.72
C TYR A 196 -10.18 -9.67 22.54
N LYS A 197 -10.87 -10.52 21.75
CA LYS A 197 -10.35 -11.09 20.52
C LYS A 197 -11.06 -10.45 19.30
N VAL A 198 -10.29 -9.92 18.36
CA VAL A 198 -10.81 -9.41 17.10
C VAL A 198 -11.14 -10.60 16.19
N ILE A 199 -12.42 -10.75 15.81
CA ILE A 199 -12.91 -11.80 14.90
C ILE A 199 -13.07 -11.30 13.47
N ASP A 200 -13.34 -9.99 13.27
CA ASP A 200 -13.33 -9.37 11.95
C ASP A 200 -12.65 -8.01 12.01
N LEU A 201 -11.86 -7.70 10.98
CA LEU A 201 -11.15 -6.44 10.85
C LEU A 201 -11.19 -5.99 9.39
N GLN A 202 -11.96 -4.94 9.14
CA GLN A 202 -12.13 -4.37 7.81
C GLN A 202 -11.60 -2.93 7.76
N ARG A 203 -10.66 -2.64 6.87
CA ARG A 203 -10.31 -1.26 6.58
C ARG A 203 -11.33 -0.66 5.61
N VAL A 204 -12.10 0.32 6.07
CA VAL A 204 -13.18 0.96 5.29
C VAL A 204 -12.75 2.25 4.63
N ALA A 205 -11.70 2.92 5.16
CA ALA A 205 -11.16 4.11 4.53
C ALA A 205 -9.63 4.23 4.70
N LEU A 206 -9.00 4.91 3.76
CA LEU A 206 -7.61 5.34 3.77
C LEU A 206 -7.57 6.80 3.34
N MET A 207 -7.35 7.71 4.29
CA MET A 207 -7.44 9.15 4.08
C MET A 207 -8.79 9.55 3.43
N THR A 208 -8.73 10.09 2.20
CA THR A 208 -9.90 10.53 1.44
C THR A 208 -10.61 9.41 0.66
N LEU A 209 -10.00 8.24 0.58
CA LEU A 209 -10.56 7.09 -0.14
C LEU A 209 -11.45 6.27 0.78
N THR A 210 -12.63 5.92 0.30
CA THR A 210 -13.58 5.05 1.01
C THR A 210 -13.84 3.79 0.21
N LEU A 211 -14.13 2.68 0.93
CA LEU A 211 -14.45 1.41 0.30
C LEU A 211 -15.80 1.46 -0.45
N GLY A 212 -16.78 2.19 0.11
CA GLY A 212 -18.13 2.29 -0.44
C GLY A 212 -18.79 0.92 -0.60
N SER A 213 -19.48 0.73 -1.71
CA SER A 213 -20.20 -0.51 -2.06
C SER A 213 -19.36 -1.52 -2.86
N LEU A 214 -18.03 -1.32 -2.96
CA LEU A 214 -17.18 -2.25 -3.70
C LEU A 214 -17.23 -3.64 -3.05
N ALA A 215 -17.66 -4.65 -3.80
CA ALA A 215 -17.79 -6.02 -3.32
C ALA A 215 -16.44 -6.59 -2.87
N GLU A 216 -16.46 -7.50 -1.89
CA GLU A 216 -15.25 -8.19 -1.44
C GLU A 216 -14.63 -9.01 -2.58
N GLY A 217 -13.32 -8.93 -2.73
CA GLY A 217 -12.58 -9.52 -3.85
C GLY A 217 -12.59 -8.70 -5.14
N ALA A 218 -13.42 -7.65 -5.22
CA ALA A 218 -13.48 -6.78 -6.40
C ALA A 218 -12.45 -5.64 -6.32
N MET A 219 -12.07 -5.14 -7.51
CA MET A 219 -11.21 -3.97 -7.64
C MET A 219 -11.75 -3.03 -8.75
N ARG A 220 -11.46 -1.75 -8.61
CA ARG A 220 -11.76 -0.74 -9.62
C ARG A 220 -10.69 0.33 -9.71
N PRO A 221 -10.52 0.99 -10.86
CA PRO A 221 -9.71 2.20 -10.92
C PRO A 221 -10.33 3.31 -10.05
N LEU A 222 -9.48 4.21 -9.56
CA LEU A 222 -9.93 5.47 -8.97
C LEU A 222 -10.46 6.38 -10.09
N THR A 223 -11.51 7.13 -9.77
CA THR A 223 -11.98 8.21 -10.63
C THR A 223 -10.95 9.33 -10.71
N PRO A 224 -10.94 10.16 -11.76
CA PRO A 224 -10.05 11.32 -11.85
C PRO A 224 -10.16 12.25 -10.63
N GLN A 225 -11.36 12.42 -10.09
CA GLN A 225 -11.62 13.22 -8.91
C GLN A 225 -10.98 12.60 -7.64
N GLU A 226 -11.15 11.28 -7.42
CA GLU A 226 -10.50 10.58 -6.30
C GLU A 226 -8.97 10.70 -6.37
N VAL A 227 -8.39 10.57 -7.57
CA VAL A 227 -6.95 10.75 -7.79
C VAL A 227 -6.50 12.17 -7.49
N ALA A 228 -7.25 13.18 -7.94
CA ALA A 228 -6.93 14.58 -7.69
C ALA A 228 -6.96 14.91 -6.19
N VAL A 229 -8.02 14.49 -5.50
CA VAL A 229 -8.18 14.71 -4.05
C VAL A 229 -7.08 13.97 -3.27
N LEU A 230 -6.77 12.72 -3.62
CA LEU A 230 -5.71 11.95 -2.99
C LEU A 230 -4.34 12.61 -3.18
N LYS A 231 -4.03 13.07 -4.39
CA LYS A 231 -2.76 13.77 -4.67
C LYS A 231 -2.67 15.09 -3.89
N ALA A 232 -3.74 15.87 -3.86
CA ALA A 232 -3.78 17.11 -3.10
C ALA A 232 -3.54 16.88 -1.59
N ALA A 233 -4.13 15.82 -1.02
CA ALA A 233 -3.99 15.48 0.39
C ALA A 233 -2.58 15.02 0.80
N VAL A 234 -1.72 14.62 -0.15
CA VAL A 234 -0.32 14.23 0.11
C VAL A 234 0.71 15.25 -0.39
N THR A 235 0.23 16.35 -0.99
CA THR A 235 1.09 17.44 -1.46
C THR A 235 1.15 18.49 -0.36
N ILE A 236 2.00 18.29 0.64
CA ILE A 236 2.38 19.27 1.65
C ILE A 236 3.78 19.76 1.33
#